data_21772cf2dc4f72666aa88e419565f960
#
_entry.id   21772cf2dc4f72666aa88e419565f960
#
_cell.length_a   1.000
_cell.length_b   1.000
_cell.length_c   1.000
_cell.angle_alpha   90.00
_cell.angle_beta   90.00
_cell.angle_gamma   90.00
#
_symmetry.space_group_name_H-M   'P 1'
#
loop_
_entity.id
_entity.type
_entity.pdbx_description
1 polymer ?
#
loop_
_entity_poly.entity_id
_entity_poly.type
_entity_poly.pdbx_seq_one_letter_code
_entity_poly.pdbx_strand_id
1 'polypeptide(L)' 'MIKEILIVDDNADIRNIINDLITEAGYKTRLAANYNQALNEIDKK' A
#
# COMPACT_ATOMS: atom_id res chain seq x y z
N MET A 1 15.74 -4.45 -9.34
CA MET A 1 14.90 -5.11 -8.33
C MET A 1 13.71 -4.23 -8.01
N ILE A 2 12.51 -4.78 -8.05
CA ILE A 2 11.29 -4.02 -7.76
C ILE A 2 11.00 -4.09 -6.27
N LYS A 3 10.86 -2.92 -5.66
CA LYS A 3 10.51 -2.84 -4.26
C LYS A 3 8.99 -2.71 -4.11
N GLU A 4 8.44 -3.46 -3.21
CA GLU A 4 7.00 -3.43 -2.96
C GLU A 4 6.74 -2.77 -1.61
N ILE A 5 5.78 -1.86 -1.59
CA ILE A 5 5.46 -1.08 -0.39
C ILE A 5 3.99 -1.28 -0.04
N LEU A 6 3.74 -1.60 1.22
CA LEU A 6 2.38 -1.74 1.73
C LEU A 6 1.94 -0.43 2.36
N ILE A 7 0.83 0.12 1.88
CA ILE A 7 0.27 1.36 2.38
C ILE A 7 -0.96 1.05 3.21
N VAL A 8 -0.93 1.45 4.48
CA VAL A 8 -2.03 1.20 5.41
C VAL A 8 -2.61 2.53 5.88
N ASP A 9 -3.86 2.80 5.51
CA ASP A 9 -4.51 4.03 5.92
C ASP A 9 -6.02 3.84 5.79
N ASP A 10 -6.77 4.25 6.81
CA ASP A 10 -8.22 4.11 6.82
C ASP A 10 -8.91 5.18 5.98
N ASN A 11 -8.20 6.23 5.60
CA ASN A 11 -8.75 7.28 4.75
C ASN A 11 -8.41 6.97 3.29
N ALA A 12 -9.44 6.67 2.49
CA ALA A 12 -9.25 6.26 1.11
C ALA A 12 -8.57 7.34 0.27
N ASP A 13 -8.90 8.60 0.51
CA ASP A 13 -8.32 9.70 -0.26
C ASP A 13 -6.82 9.82 0.01
N ILE A 14 -6.44 9.74 1.27
CA ILE A 14 -5.02 9.81 1.65
C ILE A 14 -4.27 8.59 1.11
N ARG A 15 -4.88 7.42 1.23
CA ARG A 15 -4.29 6.18 0.73
C ARG A 15 -4.01 6.28 -0.77
N ASN A 16 -4.96 6.83 -1.53
CA ASN A 16 -4.80 6.97 -2.97
C ASN A 16 -3.72 7.98 -3.33
N ILE A 17 -3.62 9.09 -2.57
CA ILE A 17 -2.59 10.09 -2.82
C ILE A 17 -1.20 9.47 -2.61
N ILE A 18 -1.03 8.75 -1.51
CA ILE A 18 0.25 8.10 -1.21
C ILE A 18 0.58 7.05 -2.27
N ASN A 19 -0.44 6.28 -2.68
CA ASN A 19 -0.25 5.27 -3.72
C ASN A 19 0.27 5.90 -5.01
N ASP A 20 -0.31 7.02 -5.41
CA ASP A 20 0.12 7.69 -6.64
C ASP A 20 1.56 8.17 -6.54
N LEU A 21 1.93 8.75 -5.41
CA LEU A 21 3.29 9.25 -5.21
C LEU A 21 4.31 8.12 -5.26
N ILE A 22 4.02 7.01 -4.59
CA ILE A 22 4.95 5.89 -4.53
C ILE A 22 5.03 5.17 -5.85
N THR A 23 3.91 5.03 -6.55
CA THR A 23 3.89 4.41 -7.87
C THR A 23 4.69 5.25 -8.86
N GLU A 24 4.58 6.56 -8.78
CA GLU A 24 5.35 7.46 -9.64
C GLU A 24 6.84 7.34 -9.41
N ALA A 25 7.23 7.04 -8.18
CA ALA A 25 8.64 6.85 -7.84
C ALA A 25 9.20 5.51 -8.32
N GLY A 26 8.34 4.66 -8.90
CA GLY A 26 8.80 3.41 -9.48
C GLY A 26 8.64 2.20 -8.58
N TYR A 27 7.88 2.30 -7.51
CA TYR A 27 7.66 1.18 -6.61
C TYR A 27 6.33 0.51 -6.89
N LYS A 28 6.27 -0.77 -6.54
CA LYS A 28 5.03 -1.52 -6.56
C LYS A 28 4.32 -1.32 -5.23
N THR A 29 2.99 -1.20 -5.25
CA THR A 29 2.25 -0.92 -4.02
C THR A 29 1.17 -1.95 -3.75
N ARG A 30 0.87 -2.14 -2.48
CA ARG A 30 -0.32 -2.84 -2.00
C ARG A 30 -1.05 -1.91 -1.05
N LEU A 31 -2.36 -2.00 -1.04
CA LEU A 31 -3.18 -1.11 -0.23
C LEU A 31 -3.95 -1.89 0.82
N ALA A 32 -4.02 -1.32 2.02
CA ALA A 32 -4.83 -1.89 3.10
C ALA A 32 -5.53 -0.75 3.82
N ALA A 33 -6.80 -0.97 4.16
CA ALA A 33 -7.59 0.06 4.83
C ALA A 33 -7.44 0.00 6.35
N ASN A 34 -6.96 -1.11 6.89
CA ASN A 34 -6.82 -1.26 8.33
C ASN A 34 -5.79 -2.33 8.65
N TYR A 35 -5.55 -2.50 9.94
CA TYR A 35 -4.53 -3.42 10.42
C TYR A 35 -4.78 -4.87 9.97
N ASN A 36 -6.04 -5.32 10.06
CA ASN A 36 -6.37 -6.68 9.68
C ASN A 36 -6.10 -6.94 8.20
N GLN A 37 -6.46 -5.98 7.35
CA GLN A 37 -6.16 -6.10 5.92
C GLN A 37 -4.66 -6.10 5.67
N ALA A 38 -3.91 -5.30 6.42
CA ALA A 38 -2.46 -5.27 6.29
C ALA A 38 -1.85 -6.63 6.61
N LEU A 39 -2.33 -7.26 7.68
CA LEU A 39 -1.84 -8.59 8.03
C LEU A 39 -2.14 -9.61 6.94
N ASN A 40 -3.33 -9.54 6.34
CA ASN A 40 -3.69 -10.44 5.26
C ASN A 40 -2.76 -10.26 4.07
N GLU A 41 -2.40 -9.03 3.74
CA GLU A 41 -1.49 -8.76 2.62
C GLU A 41 -0.10 -9.31 2.89
N ILE A 42 0.37 -9.19 4.12
CA ILE A 42 1.67 -9.73 4.50
C ILE A 42 1.68 -11.25 4.40
N ASP A 43 0.60 -11.89 4.83
CA ASP A 43 0.49 -13.35 4.79
C ASP A 43 0.46 -13.90 3.37
N LYS A 44 -0.09 -13.15 2.44
CA LYS A 44 -0.22 -13.63 1.05
C LYS A 44 1.13 -13.78 0.36
N LYS A 45 2.02 -12.89 0.63
CA LYS A 45 3.33 -12.86 -0.02
C LYS A 45 3.24 -12.88 -1.52
#